data_fb1ab92fd22bc8da923b5212fd7c6eaf
#
_entry.id   fb1ab92fd22bc8da923b5212fd7c6eaf
#
_cell.length_a   1.000
_cell.length_b   1.000
_cell.length_c   1.000
_cell.angle_alpha   90.00
_cell.angle_beta   90.00
_cell.angle_gamma   90.00
#
_symmetry.space_group_name_H-M   'P 1'
#
loop_
_entity.id
_entity.type
_entity.pdbx_description
1 polymer ?
#
loop_
_entity_poly.entity_id
_entity_poly.type
_entity_poly.pdbx_seq_one_letter_code
_entity_poly.pdbx_strand_id
1 'polypeptide(L)'
;EELYNWCESQAEYFRNYICDTGKLLNNAAEAGKNILFEAQLGALRDIDYGIYPYTSSSNTIAAYAPIGAGIPQRTPDRVVGVMKAYSTCVGEGPFAAEDAMPEEWNNKLRNAGGEFGAATGRPRRVGPFDAVASRYGIECQGADDIALTKLDVLSEFDTIPVVTAYELDGHTIDTFPADSSLERVKPVVEEYPGWHCDISGCK
;
A
#
# COMPACT_ATOMS: atom_id res chain seq x y z
N GLU A 1 21.25 -18.64 -29.87
CA GLU A 1 21.69 -20.01 -29.48
C GLU A 1 22.08 -20.03 -27.99
N GLU A 2 22.93 -19.14 -27.52
CA GLU A 2 23.37 -19.05 -26.11
C GLU A 2 22.18 -18.84 -25.14
N LEU A 3 21.27 -17.90 -25.44
CA LEU A 3 20.07 -17.68 -24.66
C LEU A 3 19.14 -18.90 -24.65
N TYR A 4 19.01 -19.58 -25.78
CA TYR A 4 18.20 -20.80 -25.88
C TYR A 4 18.76 -21.90 -24.97
N ASN A 5 20.06 -22.17 -25.05
CA ASN A 5 20.72 -23.17 -24.21
C ASN A 5 20.61 -22.85 -22.72
N TRP A 6 20.72 -21.57 -22.37
CA TRP A 6 20.49 -21.11 -20.99
C TRP A 6 19.05 -21.38 -20.55
N CYS A 7 18.05 -20.99 -21.34
CA CYS A 7 16.65 -21.24 -21.04
C CYS A 7 16.37 -22.76 -20.89
N GLU A 8 16.93 -23.59 -21.75
CA GLU A 8 16.76 -25.05 -21.68
C GLU A 8 17.34 -25.62 -20.38
N SER A 9 18.53 -25.18 -19.98
CA SER A 9 19.14 -25.59 -18.72
C SER A 9 18.31 -25.17 -17.51
N GLN A 10 17.73 -23.96 -17.54
CA GLN A 10 16.83 -23.48 -16.48
C GLN A 10 15.51 -24.26 -16.47
N ALA A 11 14.94 -24.57 -17.64
CA ALA A 11 13.70 -25.35 -17.75
C ALA A 11 13.85 -26.74 -17.10
N GLU A 12 14.98 -27.39 -17.26
CA GLU A 12 15.29 -28.67 -16.59
C GLU A 12 15.25 -28.52 -15.06
N TYR A 13 15.91 -27.47 -14.53
CA TYR A 13 15.94 -27.18 -13.10
C TYR A 13 14.55 -26.88 -12.54
N PHE A 14 13.75 -26.07 -13.25
CA PHE A 14 12.44 -25.62 -12.77
C PHE A 14 11.30 -26.58 -13.06
N ARG A 15 11.48 -27.63 -13.86
CA ARG A 15 10.44 -28.58 -14.27
C ARG A 15 9.56 -29.07 -13.13
N ASN A 16 10.17 -29.39 -11.99
CA ASN A 16 9.46 -29.93 -10.82
C ASN A 16 8.69 -28.86 -10.02
N TYR A 17 8.89 -27.60 -10.34
CA TYR A 17 8.22 -26.47 -9.68
C TYR A 17 7.08 -25.86 -10.52
N ILE A 18 6.88 -26.37 -11.73
CA ILE A 18 5.82 -25.92 -12.65
C ILE A 18 4.64 -26.87 -12.56
N CYS A 19 3.46 -26.32 -12.28
CA CYS A 19 2.22 -27.10 -12.25
C CYS A 19 1.02 -26.23 -12.65
N ASP A 20 -0.14 -26.86 -12.78
CA ASP A 20 -1.42 -26.16 -12.83
C ASP A 20 -1.76 -25.62 -11.44
N THR A 21 -1.45 -24.33 -11.23
CA THR A 21 -1.62 -23.68 -9.93
C THR A 21 -3.09 -23.57 -9.53
N GLY A 22 -4.01 -23.35 -10.48
CA GLY A 22 -5.45 -23.31 -10.22
C GLY A 22 -5.95 -24.64 -9.66
N LYS A 23 -5.55 -25.76 -10.30
CA LYS A 23 -5.89 -27.10 -9.81
C LYS A 23 -5.26 -27.39 -8.44
N LEU A 24 -4.00 -27.01 -8.25
CA LEU A 24 -3.29 -27.18 -6.98
C LEU A 24 -4.02 -26.46 -5.83
N LEU A 25 -4.37 -25.19 -6.05
CA LEU A 25 -5.03 -24.37 -5.03
C LEU A 25 -6.47 -24.81 -4.77
N ASN A 26 -7.24 -25.21 -5.79
CA ASN A 26 -8.57 -25.76 -5.59
C ASN A 26 -8.53 -27.04 -4.75
N ASN A 27 -7.63 -27.97 -5.07
CA ASN A 27 -7.48 -29.18 -4.29
C ASN A 27 -7.06 -28.91 -2.84
N ALA A 28 -6.19 -27.90 -2.63
CA ALA A 28 -5.78 -27.49 -1.30
C ALA A 28 -6.96 -26.91 -0.49
N ALA A 29 -7.78 -26.08 -1.10
CA ALA A 29 -8.97 -25.52 -0.48
C ALA A 29 -10.01 -26.59 -0.14
N GLU A 30 -10.27 -27.54 -1.05
CA GLU A 30 -11.16 -28.67 -0.82
C GLU A 30 -10.67 -29.59 0.31
N ALA A 31 -9.35 -29.69 0.46
CA ALA A 31 -8.73 -30.42 1.56
C ALA A 31 -8.70 -29.62 2.89
N GLY A 32 -9.33 -28.44 2.95
CA GLY A 32 -9.40 -27.59 4.15
C GLY A 32 -8.07 -26.93 4.53
N LYS A 33 -7.14 -26.76 3.59
CA LYS A 33 -5.87 -26.08 3.86
C LYS A 33 -6.04 -24.57 3.82
N ASN A 34 -5.28 -23.88 4.66
CA ASN A 34 -5.19 -22.43 4.64
C ASN A 34 -4.38 -21.98 3.42
N ILE A 35 -4.89 -20.98 2.72
CA ILE A 35 -4.24 -20.34 1.57
C ILE A 35 -4.06 -18.87 1.91
N LEU A 36 -2.80 -18.41 1.91
CA LEU A 36 -2.47 -17.01 2.09
C LEU A 36 -2.19 -16.37 0.74
N PHE A 37 -2.89 -15.27 0.45
CA PHE A 37 -2.60 -14.39 -0.67
C PHE A 37 -1.84 -13.17 -0.18
N GLU A 38 -0.76 -12.84 -0.86
CA GLU A 38 -0.01 -11.61 -0.64
C GLU A 38 -0.14 -10.74 -1.90
N ALA A 39 -0.78 -9.58 -1.74
CA ALA A 39 -0.90 -8.57 -2.78
C ALA A 39 0.01 -7.37 -2.46
N GLN A 40 0.24 -6.52 -3.44
CA GLN A 40 1.19 -5.41 -3.36
C GLN A 40 0.67 -4.15 -4.06
N LEU A 41 1.50 -3.10 -4.12
CA LEU A 41 1.34 -1.81 -4.78
C LEU A 41 0.37 -0.85 -4.08
N GLY A 42 -0.65 -1.31 -3.41
CA GLY A 42 -1.64 -0.50 -2.71
C GLY A 42 -2.82 -0.01 -3.57
N ALA A 43 -3.95 0.25 -2.91
CA ALA A 43 -5.24 0.56 -3.54
C ALA A 43 -5.19 1.76 -4.48
N LEU A 44 -4.46 2.83 -4.12
CA LEU A 44 -4.37 4.05 -4.96
C LEU A 44 -3.61 3.84 -6.27
N ARG A 45 -2.96 2.71 -6.46
CA ARG A 45 -2.25 2.33 -7.70
C ARG A 45 -2.96 1.22 -8.47
N ASP A 46 -4.13 0.80 -8.01
CA ASP A 46 -4.97 -0.17 -8.74
C ASP A 46 -5.34 0.35 -10.12
N ILE A 47 -5.40 -0.54 -11.11
CA ILE A 47 -5.70 -0.16 -12.50
C ILE A 47 -7.12 0.38 -12.67
N ASP A 48 -8.08 -0.11 -11.88
CA ASP A 48 -9.49 0.26 -11.97
C ASP A 48 -9.90 1.30 -10.93
N TYR A 49 -9.39 1.20 -9.70
CA TYR A 49 -9.79 2.03 -8.55
C TYR A 49 -8.71 3.01 -8.09
N GLY A 50 -7.55 3.02 -8.74
CA GLY A 50 -6.46 3.94 -8.42
C GLY A 50 -6.65 5.34 -8.98
N ILE A 51 -5.68 6.21 -8.70
CA ILE A 51 -5.64 7.62 -9.12
C ILE A 51 -5.20 7.75 -10.59
N TYR A 52 -6.06 7.41 -11.53
CA TYR A 52 -5.77 7.51 -12.96
C TYR A 52 -5.32 8.93 -13.36
N PRO A 53 -4.28 9.10 -14.23
CA PRO A 53 -3.54 8.05 -14.97
C PRO A 53 -2.33 7.46 -14.22
N TYR A 54 -2.14 7.77 -12.96
CA TYR A 54 -0.98 7.37 -12.15
C TYR A 54 -1.15 5.98 -11.50
N THR A 55 -1.74 5.05 -12.23
CA THR A 55 -1.99 3.67 -11.80
C THR A 55 -0.86 2.73 -12.22
N SER A 56 -0.80 1.55 -11.64
CA SER A 56 -0.01 0.42 -12.15
C SER A 56 -0.77 -0.28 -13.28
N SER A 57 -0.12 -1.28 -13.90
CA SER A 57 -0.76 -2.18 -14.86
C SER A 57 -1.47 -3.36 -14.19
N SER A 58 -1.61 -3.35 -12.87
CA SER A 58 -2.07 -4.50 -12.07
C SER A 58 -3.30 -4.14 -11.25
N ASN A 59 -4.14 -5.15 -11.04
CA ASN A 59 -5.17 -5.08 -10.02
C ASN A 59 -4.55 -5.36 -8.64
N THR A 60 -4.68 -4.42 -7.73
CA THR A 60 -4.11 -4.49 -6.38
C THR A 60 -5.17 -4.71 -5.31
N ILE A 61 -6.43 -4.79 -5.70
CA ILE A 61 -7.56 -5.03 -4.83
C ILE A 61 -7.62 -6.50 -4.41
N ALA A 62 -7.86 -6.78 -3.13
CA ALA A 62 -7.82 -8.13 -2.57
C ALA A 62 -8.76 -9.12 -3.27
N ALA A 63 -9.90 -8.66 -3.77
CA ALA A 63 -10.84 -9.47 -4.54
C ALA A 63 -10.23 -10.07 -5.82
N TYR A 64 -9.17 -9.49 -6.35
CA TYR A 64 -8.46 -10.01 -7.52
C TYR A 64 -7.47 -11.14 -7.21
N ALA A 65 -7.07 -11.32 -5.95
CA ALA A 65 -6.09 -12.33 -5.57
C ALA A 65 -6.49 -13.75 -5.99
N PRO A 66 -7.71 -14.24 -5.73
CA PRO A 66 -8.16 -15.53 -6.24
C PRO A 66 -8.21 -15.62 -7.77
N ILE A 67 -8.57 -14.52 -8.44
CA ILE A 67 -8.60 -14.46 -9.92
C ILE A 67 -7.19 -14.64 -10.48
N GLY A 68 -6.23 -13.87 -9.96
CA GLY A 68 -4.82 -13.96 -10.37
C GLY A 68 -4.19 -15.32 -10.05
N ALA A 69 -4.65 -16.00 -9.01
CA ALA A 69 -4.20 -17.33 -8.62
C ALA A 69 -4.87 -18.48 -9.40
N GLY A 70 -5.82 -18.19 -10.29
CA GLY A 70 -6.51 -19.21 -11.10
C GLY A 70 -7.65 -19.95 -10.39
N ILE A 71 -8.19 -19.36 -9.31
CA ILE A 71 -9.34 -19.90 -8.54
C ILE A 71 -10.45 -18.84 -8.39
N PRO A 72 -10.98 -18.28 -9.49
CA PRO A 72 -11.88 -17.12 -9.49
C PRO A 72 -13.22 -17.37 -8.78
N GLN A 73 -13.58 -18.63 -8.54
CA GLN A 73 -14.79 -19.02 -7.83
C GLN A 73 -14.67 -18.92 -6.29
N ARG A 74 -13.47 -18.63 -5.79
CA ARG A 74 -13.20 -18.48 -4.35
C ARG A 74 -13.19 -17.01 -3.97
N THR A 75 -13.52 -16.73 -2.72
CA THR A 75 -13.36 -15.42 -2.09
C THR A 75 -12.49 -15.57 -0.86
N PRO A 76 -11.66 -14.59 -0.51
CA PRO A 76 -10.95 -14.59 0.76
C PRO A 76 -11.93 -14.62 1.94
N ASP A 77 -11.66 -15.45 2.94
CA ASP A 77 -12.46 -15.48 4.18
C ASP A 77 -12.15 -14.29 5.09
N ARG A 78 -10.96 -13.69 4.93
CA ARG A 78 -10.49 -12.54 5.69
C ARG A 78 -9.48 -11.75 4.88
N VAL A 79 -9.64 -10.44 4.89
CA VAL A 79 -8.72 -9.49 4.24
C VAL A 79 -8.07 -8.62 5.30
N VAL A 80 -6.74 -8.61 5.35
CA VAL A 80 -5.96 -7.77 6.25
C VAL A 80 -5.29 -6.66 5.44
N GLY A 81 -5.71 -5.42 5.65
CA GLY A 81 -5.07 -4.24 5.09
C GLY A 81 -3.78 -3.92 5.85
N VAL A 82 -2.64 -3.91 5.16
CA VAL A 82 -1.36 -3.50 5.77
C VAL A 82 -1.07 -2.06 5.40
N MET A 83 -0.89 -1.19 6.39
CA MET A 83 -0.58 0.22 6.17
C MET A 83 0.49 0.71 7.14
N LYS A 84 1.19 1.75 6.75
CA LYS A 84 2.15 2.44 7.63
C LYS A 84 1.42 3.49 8.46
N ALA A 85 1.96 3.83 9.62
CA ALA A 85 1.50 4.94 10.45
C ALA A 85 1.79 6.35 9.85
N TYR A 86 2.27 6.40 8.62
CA TYR A 86 2.50 7.59 7.81
C TYR A 86 2.34 7.23 6.33
N SER A 87 2.19 8.23 5.49
CA SER A 87 1.97 8.04 4.06
C SER A 87 3.26 8.05 3.26
N THR A 88 3.35 7.19 2.25
CA THR A 88 4.47 7.19 1.30
C THR A 88 3.97 7.02 -0.12
N CYS A 89 4.64 7.65 -1.07
CA CYS A 89 4.34 7.49 -2.47
C CYS A 89 5.63 7.28 -3.28
N VAL A 90 5.55 6.40 -4.26
CA VAL A 90 6.59 6.19 -5.28
C VAL A 90 5.99 6.52 -6.64
N GLY A 91 6.71 7.31 -7.42
CA GLY A 91 6.29 7.74 -8.76
C GLY A 91 5.52 9.05 -8.77
N GLU A 92 5.01 9.38 -9.93
CA GLU A 92 4.30 10.62 -10.25
C GLU A 92 2.86 10.60 -9.70
N GLY A 93 2.22 11.76 -9.74
CA GLY A 93 0.81 11.95 -9.42
C GLY A 93 0.56 12.70 -8.11
N PRO A 94 -0.68 13.08 -7.86
CA PRO A 94 -1.08 13.81 -6.67
C PRO A 94 -0.86 12.97 -5.39
N PHE A 95 -0.35 13.63 -4.35
CA PHE A 95 -0.09 13.02 -3.06
C PHE A 95 -0.31 14.08 -1.96
N ALA A 96 -1.56 14.25 -1.57
CA ALA A 96 -1.99 15.32 -0.67
C ALA A 96 -1.22 15.35 0.67
N ALA A 97 -0.86 14.20 1.21
CA ALA A 97 -0.13 14.11 2.47
C ALA A 97 1.28 14.75 2.40
N GLU A 98 1.91 14.82 1.23
CA GLU A 98 3.24 15.44 1.08
C GLU A 98 3.20 16.94 1.35
N ASP A 99 2.11 17.60 0.97
CA ASP A 99 1.91 19.04 1.14
C ASP A 99 1.36 19.42 2.53
N ALA A 100 1.09 18.42 3.38
CA ALA A 100 0.51 18.62 4.70
C ALA A 100 1.50 19.20 5.70
N MET A 101 2.79 18.96 5.53
CA MET A 101 3.85 19.36 6.44
C MET A 101 5.01 20.01 5.69
N PRO A 102 5.82 20.86 6.38
CA PRO A 102 7.03 21.44 5.80
C PRO A 102 8.01 20.36 5.36
N GLU A 103 8.81 20.64 4.33
CA GLU A 103 9.82 19.70 3.79
C GLU A 103 10.84 19.24 4.85
N GLU A 104 11.14 20.06 5.85
CA GLU A 104 12.02 19.68 6.97
C GLU A 104 11.40 18.52 7.79
N TRP A 105 10.10 18.58 8.06
CA TRP A 105 9.38 17.51 8.75
C TRP A 105 9.36 16.24 7.91
N ASN A 106 9.07 16.36 6.62
CA ASN A 106 9.08 15.25 5.68
C ASN A 106 10.48 14.61 5.58
N ASN A 107 11.55 15.41 5.59
CA ASN A 107 12.92 14.91 5.58
C ASN A 107 13.27 14.16 6.88
N LYS A 108 12.83 14.66 8.04
CA LYS A 108 12.98 13.93 9.31
C LYS A 108 12.28 12.58 9.26
N LEU A 109 11.02 12.55 8.79
CA LEU A 109 10.25 11.32 8.63
C LEU A 109 10.92 10.33 7.66
N ARG A 110 11.38 10.82 6.52
CA ARG A 110 12.06 10.02 5.49
C ARG A 110 13.30 9.33 6.05
N ASN A 111 14.10 10.06 6.82
CA ASN A 111 15.31 9.52 7.44
C ASN A 111 14.99 8.52 8.55
N ALA A 112 14.07 8.84 9.46
CA ALA A 112 13.66 7.96 10.55
C ALA A 112 13.04 6.65 10.01
N GLY A 113 12.21 6.74 8.97
CA GLY A 113 11.57 5.58 8.34
C GLY A 113 12.44 4.78 7.38
N GLY A 114 13.63 5.31 7.00
CA GLY A 114 14.48 4.73 5.98
C GLY A 114 13.82 4.72 4.60
N GLU A 115 13.04 5.75 4.28
CA GLU A 115 12.20 5.81 3.08
C GLU A 115 13.01 6.21 1.83
N PHE A 116 13.84 5.26 1.40
CA PHE A 116 14.67 5.33 0.21
C PHE A 116 14.46 4.09 -0.66
N GLY A 117 14.63 4.22 -1.97
CA GLY A 117 14.53 3.10 -2.88
C GLY A 117 15.65 2.08 -2.64
N ALA A 118 15.30 0.82 -2.42
CA ALA A 118 16.28 -0.23 -2.08
C ALA A 118 17.39 -0.39 -3.13
N ALA A 119 17.05 -0.30 -4.43
CA ALA A 119 18.01 -0.45 -5.52
C ALA A 119 18.65 0.87 -5.96
N THR A 120 17.92 1.97 -5.87
CA THR A 120 18.33 3.26 -6.46
C THR A 120 18.78 4.29 -5.44
N GLY A 121 18.49 4.09 -4.15
CA GLY A 121 18.72 5.08 -3.10
C GLY A 121 17.88 6.36 -3.23
N ARG A 122 16.95 6.43 -4.20
CA ARG A 122 16.13 7.62 -4.40
C ARG A 122 15.22 7.87 -3.21
N PRO A 123 15.12 9.12 -2.71
CA PRO A 123 14.20 9.47 -1.64
C PRO A 123 12.75 9.23 -2.10
N ARG A 124 11.96 8.59 -1.25
CA ARG A 124 10.51 8.45 -1.46
C ARG A 124 9.80 9.73 -1.04
N ARG A 125 8.69 10.01 -1.67
CA ARG A 125 7.75 11.03 -1.22
C ARG A 125 7.10 10.52 0.04
N VAL A 126 7.02 11.37 1.07
CA VAL A 126 6.46 11.01 2.38
C VAL A 126 5.60 12.14 2.91
N GLY A 127 4.70 11.82 3.82
CA GLY A 127 3.87 12.79 4.54
C GLY A 127 3.23 12.12 5.75
N PRO A 128 2.49 12.87 6.58
CA PRO A 128 1.76 12.32 7.72
C PRO A 128 0.76 11.26 7.29
N PHE A 129 0.21 10.53 8.26
CA PHE A 129 -0.86 9.58 7.99
C PHE A 129 -2.07 10.30 7.40
N ASP A 130 -2.52 9.85 6.24
CA ASP A 130 -3.69 10.39 5.55
C ASP A 130 -4.89 9.49 5.82
N ALA A 131 -5.75 9.91 6.74
CA ALA A 131 -6.92 9.13 7.13
C ALA A 131 -7.99 9.08 6.03
N VAL A 132 -8.07 10.12 5.17
CA VAL A 132 -9.01 10.16 4.05
C VAL A 132 -8.63 9.14 2.97
N ALA A 133 -7.38 9.19 2.52
CA ALA A 133 -6.87 8.24 1.54
C ALA A 133 -6.83 6.80 2.09
N SER A 134 -6.50 6.64 3.37
CA SER A 134 -6.47 5.33 4.03
C SER A 134 -7.86 4.70 4.11
N ARG A 135 -8.89 5.47 4.46
CA ARG A 135 -10.29 5.00 4.49
C ARG A 135 -10.73 4.52 3.10
N TYR A 136 -10.47 5.30 2.08
CA TYR A 136 -10.75 4.89 0.70
C TYR A 136 -10.03 3.58 0.34
N GLY A 137 -8.75 3.46 0.69
CA GLY A 137 -7.99 2.23 0.45
C GLY A 137 -8.56 1.00 1.17
N ILE A 138 -9.00 1.16 2.43
CA ILE A 138 -9.65 0.10 3.23
C ILE A 138 -10.96 -0.34 2.58
N GLU A 139 -11.79 0.62 2.17
CA GLU A 139 -13.07 0.36 1.51
C GLU A 139 -12.88 -0.37 0.17
N CYS A 140 -11.94 0.09 -0.67
CA CYS A 140 -11.61 -0.57 -1.93
C CYS A 140 -11.11 -2.01 -1.74
N GLN A 141 -10.31 -2.26 -0.70
CA GLN A 141 -9.79 -3.60 -0.39
C GLN A 141 -10.85 -4.52 0.24
N GLY A 142 -11.95 -3.97 0.77
CA GLY A 142 -12.88 -4.73 1.60
C GLY A 142 -12.16 -5.34 2.81
N ALA A 143 -11.28 -4.57 3.46
CA ALA A 143 -10.47 -5.07 4.55
C ALA A 143 -11.29 -5.26 5.83
N ASP A 144 -11.20 -6.44 6.43
CA ASP A 144 -11.82 -6.78 7.70
C ASP A 144 -11.00 -6.27 8.88
N ASP A 145 -9.67 -6.25 8.72
CA ASP A 145 -8.71 -5.84 9.74
C ASP A 145 -7.61 -4.97 9.14
N ILE A 146 -6.95 -4.23 10.02
CA ILE A 146 -5.80 -3.40 9.67
C ILE A 146 -4.60 -3.78 10.51
N ALA A 147 -3.48 -4.05 9.84
CA ALA A 147 -2.16 -4.12 10.44
C ALA A 147 -1.44 -2.78 10.26
N LEU A 148 -1.48 -1.93 11.29
CA LEU A 148 -0.78 -0.65 11.29
C LEU A 148 0.69 -0.88 11.67
N THR A 149 1.59 -0.55 10.75
CA THR A 149 3.03 -0.78 10.88
C THR A 149 3.79 0.54 11.03
N LYS A 150 5.07 0.47 11.40
CA LYS A 150 5.97 1.64 11.44
C LYS A 150 5.58 2.72 12.45
N LEU A 151 4.81 2.39 13.49
CA LEU A 151 4.51 3.32 14.59
C LEU A 151 5.80 3.76 15.31
N ASP A 152 6.77 2.88 15.45
CA ASP A 152 8.08 3.12 16.04
C ASP A 152 8.82 4.29 15.40
N VAL A 153 8.66 4.50 14.11
CA VAL A 153 9.27 5.62 13.35
C VAL A 153 8.81 6.99 13.88
N LEU A 154 7.60 7.06 14.43
CA LEU A 154 7.03 8.30 14.95
C LEU A 154 7.45 8.61 16.39
N SER A 155 8.22 7.74 17.05
CA SER A 155 8.64 7.92 18.45
C SER A 155 9.52 9.16 18.70
N GLU A 156 10.16 9.69 17.65
CA GLU A 156 11.03 10.88 17.74
C GLU A 156 10.29 12.20 17.49
N PHE A 157 8.97 12.15 17.28
CA PHE A 157 8.17 13.33 16.95
C PHE A 157 7.41 13.82 18.19
N ASP A 158 7.49 15.14 18.46
CA ASP A 158 6.78 15.79 19.55
C ASP A 158 5.28 15.84 19.32
N THR A 159 4.90 16.05 18.07
CA THR A 159 3.52 15.99 17.59
C THR A 159 3.43 15.04 16.39
N ILE A 160 2.29 14.36 16.30
CA ILE A 160 1.97 13.45 15.23
C ILE A 160 0.82 14.07 14.43
N PRO A 161 1.13 14.67 13.27
CA PRO A 161 0.11 15.21 12.38
C PRO A 161 -0.62 14.08 11.66
N VAL A 162 -1.93 14.28 11.48
CA VAL A 162 -2.82 13.37 10.73
C VAL A 162 -3.68 14.21 9.79
N VAL A 163 -3.72 13.85 8.52
CA VAL A 163 -4.66 14.44 7.57
C VAL A 163 -6.04 13.83 7.81
N THR A 164 -6.98 14.63 8.31
CA THR A 164 -8.32 14.18 8.70
C THR A 164 -9.39 14.54 7.68
N ALA A 165 -9.14 15.55 6.84
CA ALA A 165 -10.02 16.02 5.78
C ALA A 165 -9.21 16.69 4.66
N TYR A 166 -9.87 17.03 3.58
CA TYR A 166 -9.33 17.89 2.53
C TYR A 166 -10.18 19.15 2.36
N GLU A 167 -9.54 20.25 1.98
CA GLU A 167 -10.20 21.42 1.42
C GLU A 167 -10.17 21.31 -0.11
N LEU A 168 -11.34 21.35 -0.75
CA LEU A 168 -11.50 21.35 -2.21
C LEU A 168 -12.46 22.46 -2.62
N ASP A 169 -11.97 23.41 -3.42
CA ASP A 169 -12.76 24.51 -3.97
C ASP A 169 -13.56 25.30 -2.89
N GLY A 170 -12.94 25.48 -1.71
CA GLY A 170 -13.52 26.22 -0.57
C GLY A 170 -14.47 25.38 0.33
N HIS A 171 -14.57 24.08 0.10
CA HIS A 171 -15.36 23.16 0.91
C HIS A 171 -14.48 22.11 1.58
N THR A 172 -14.76 21.80 2.83
CA THR A 172 -14.12 20.68 3.52
C THR A 172 -14.83 19.39 3.15
N ILE A 173 -14.04 18.41 2.71
CA ILE A 173 -14.50 17.05 2.36
C ILE A 173 -13.73 16.01 3.17
N ASP A 174 -14.41 14.93 3.55
CA ASP A 174 -13.83 13.77 4.26
C ASP A 174 -13.82 12.50 3.39
N THR A 175 -14.22 12.64 2.14
CA THR A 175 -14.21 11.59 1.12
C THR A 175 -13.04 11.78 0.16
N PHE A 176 -12.39 10.69 -0.22
CA PHE A 176 -11.26 10.72 -1.14
C PHE A 176 -11.74 10.95 -2.59
N PRO A 177 -11.32 12.03 -3.26
CA PRO A 177 -11.68 12.26 -4.65
C PRO A 177 -10.75 11.44 -5.57
N ALA A 178 -11.23 10.32 -6.08
CA ALA A 178 -10.45 9.42 -6.95
C ALA A 178 -10.39 9.91 -8.43
N ASP A 179 -10.53 11.19 -8.66
CA ASP A 179 -10.50 11.82 -9.99
C ASP A 179 -9.47 12.96 -10.05
N SER A 180 -9.48 13.73 -11.13
CA SER A 180 -8.57 14.86 -11.34
C SER A 180 -8.70 15.99 -10.31
N SER A 181 -9.76 16.00 -9.48
CA SER A 181 -9.91 16.99 -8.41
C SER A 181 -8.91 16.77 -7.27
N LEU A 182 -8.34 15.57 -7.15
CA LEU A 182 -7.29 15.25 -6.19
C LEU A 182 -6.04 16.15 -6.35
N GLU A 183 -5.77 16.68 -7.55
CA GLU A 183 -4.67 17.61 -7.78
C GLU A 183 -4.90 19.00 -7.14
N ARG A 184 -6.13 19.31 -6.75
CA ARG A 184 -6.51 20.62 -6.19
C ARG A 184 -6.82 20.57 -4.69
N VAL A 185 -6.83 19.40 -4.09
CA VAL A 185 -7.09 19.28 -2.65
C VAL A 185 -5.94 19.88 -1.84
N LYS A 186 -6.30 20.46 -0.70
CA LYS A 186 -5.36 20.86 0.33
C LYS A 186 -5.63 20.03 1.58
N PRO A 187 -4.61 19.42 2.17
CA PRO A 187 -4.79 18.62 3.38
C PRO A 187 -5.19 19.50 4.58
N VAL A 188 -6.15 19.02 5.35
CA VAL A 188 -6.52 19.56 6.66
C VAL A 188 -5.91 18.65 7.71
N VAL A 189 -5.06 19.23 8.57
CA VAL A 189 -4.24 18.48 9.52
C VAL A 189 -4.73 18.71 10.94
N GLU A 190 -4.86 17.62 11.70
CA GLU A 190 -4.97 17.63 13.15
C GLU A 190 -3.67 17.10 13.76
N GLU A 191 -3.22 17.72 14.85
CA GLU A 191 -2.01 17.31 15.55
C GLU A 191 -2.36 16.58 16.86
N TYR A 192 -1.70 15.45 17.07
CA TYR A 192 -1.82 14.64 18.27
C TYR A 192 -0.49 14.63 19.03
N PRO A 193 -0.48 14.53 20.38
CA PRO A 193 0.77 14.46 21.12
C PRO A 193 1.53 13.17 20.79
N GLY A 194 2.84 13.30 20.62
CA GLY A 194 3.75 12.16 20.50
C GLY A 194 3.88 11.41 21.83
N TRP A 195 4.28 10.14 21.76
CA TRP A 195 4.44 9.30 22.95
C TRP A 195 5.85 9.34 23.57
N HIS A 196 6.84 9.94 22.91
CA HIS A 196 8.20 10.20 23.40
C HIS A 196 8.92 9.00 24.04
N CYS A 197 8.64 7.80 23.57
CA CYS A 197 9.30 6.59 24.06
C CYS A 197 9.50 5.59 22.92
N ASP A 198 10.52 4.74 23.07
CA ASP A 198 10.72 3.62 22.17
C ASP A 198 9.64 2.56 22.41
N ILE A 199 8.83 2.31 21.39
CA ILE A 199 7.76 1.31 21.41
C ILE A 199 8.12 0.03 20.67
N SER A 200 9.34 -0.09 20.13
CA SER A 200 9.77 -1.26 19.35
C SER A 200 9.75 -2.57 20.17
N GLY A 201 9.88 -2.48 21.48
CA GLY A 201 9.80 -3.60 22.42
C GLY A 201 8.41 -3.86 23.03
N CYS A 202 7.37 -3.07 22.69
CA CYS A 202 6.03 -3.25 23.19
C CYS A 202 5.37 -4.51 22.58
N LYS A 203 4.61 -5.24 23.42
CA LYS A 203 3.86 -6.45 23.02
C LYS A 203 2.37 -6.20 23.12
#